data_3d1f550fe079d94369b4b69584b1f7e6
#
_entry.id   3d1f550fe079d94369b4b69584b1f7e6
#
_cell.length_a   1.000
_cell.length_b   1.000
_cell.length_c   1.000
_cell.angle_alpha   90.00
_cell.angle_beta   90.00
_cell.angle_gamma   90.00
#
_symmetry.space_group_name_H-M   'P 1'
#
loop_
_entity.id
_entity.type
_entity.pdbx_description
1 polymer ?
#
loop_
_entity_poly.entity_id
_entity_poly.type
_entity_poly.pdbx_seq_one_letter_code
_entity_poly.pdbx_strand_id
1 'polypeptide(L)'
;MNKMKFIVFAFLAMFTTTVVGCSDDDDNPFVTLPAEVKKAFNDKYPDTRVEGWERKNSYYVIEFEIDRVEAEAWFENHVWKMTERDLRYENLPAAVAQAFKASAYADWKIDDIDVVERYGMPTLYIIEVEKGKQEVELYYFEDGKLLKEIVDTDDDDSSYLPQIPNGITAILNEMYPGAIVLDFEFEKGEYEVEIVYENKKREVVFDRNFKWVYTKWDSRPGELSDAVINFIENNYPGYEIDDVEVVHSYRNNAVYFVIELEKGDSEIEIKIKANGELVR
;
A
#
# COMPACT_ATOMS: atom_id res chain seq x y z
N MET A 1 -0.38 -24.83 30.15
CA MET A 1 0.15 -23.61 30.82
C MET A 1 0.62 -22.72 29.69
N ASN A 2 -0.30 -21.91 29.17
CA ASN A 2 -0.02 -20.97 28.12
C ASN A 2 0.79 -19.83 28.71
N LYS A 3 2.02 -19.69 28.26
CA LYS A 3 2.78 -18.46 28.45
C LYS A 3 2.39 -17.54 27.33
N MET A 4 1.45 -16.66 27.60
CA MET A 4 1.23 -15.46 26.85
C MET A 4 2.57 -14.70 26.86
N LYS A 5 3.27 -14.71 25.76
CA LYS A 5 4.42 -13.83 25.58
C LYS A 5 3.84 -12.46 25.22
N PHE A 6 3.76 -11.60 26.20
CA PHE A 6 3.72 -10.17 25.94
C PHE A 6 5.01 -9.83 25.21
N ILE A 7 4.94 -9.60 23.93
CA ILE A 7 5.99 -8.90 23.21
C ILE A 7 5.84 -7.45 23.65
N VAL A 8 6.55 -7.13 24.73
CA VAL A 8 6.80 -5.75 25.11
C VAL A 8 7.78 -5.25 24.06
N PHE A 9 7.32 -4.45 23.14
CA PHE A 9 8.20 -3.65 22.30
C PHE A 9 9.09 -2.82 23.21
N ALA A 10 10.29 -3.31 23.48
CA ALA A 10 11.31 -2.57 24.18
C ALA A 10 11.99 -1.63 23.19
N PHE A 11 11.32 -0.52 22.84
CA PHE A 11 11.99 0.59 22.21
C PHE A 11 13.12 1.09 23.13
N LEU A 12 14.35 0.81 22.73
CA LEU A 12 15.53 1.42 23.33
C LEU A 12 15.62 2.87 22.84
N ALA A 13 14.78 3.73 23.41
CA ALA A 13 14.87 5.17 23.21
C ALA A 13 16.21 5.67 23.79
N MET A 14 17.14 6.06 22.93
CA MET A 14 18.24 6.90 23.32
C MET A 14 17.71 8.31 23.66
N PHE A 15 17.33 8.49 24.91
CA PHE A 15 17.01 9.79 25.46
C PHE A 15 18.26 10.67 25.53
N THR A 16 18.33 11.71 24.72
CA THR A 16 19.11 12.90 25.07
C THR A 16 18.19 13.82 25.86
N THR A 17 18.29 13.73 27.18
CA THR A 17 17.57 14.57 28.13
C THR A 17 18.09 16.00 28.08
N THR A 18 17.23 16.95 27.71
CA THR A 18 17.34 18.30 28.26
C THR A 18 16.23 18.45 29.29
N VAL A 19 16.59 18.28 30.55
CA VAL A 19 15.71 18.51 31.68
C VAL A 19 15.55 20.03 31.89
N VAL A 20 14.31 20.53 31.74
CA VAL A 20 13.89 21.73 32.49
C VAL A 20 12.68 21.31 33.30
N GLY A 21 12.90 21.18 34.59
CA GLY A 21 11.89 20.77 35.53
C GLY A 21 10.90 21.90 35.82
N CYS A 22 9.67 21.48 36.04
CA CYS A 22 8.80 21.95 37.13
C CYS A 22 7.67 20.95 37.30
N SER A 23 7.54 20.47 38.51
CA SER A 23 6.49 19.57 38.98
C SER A 23 5.13 20.22 38.94
N ASP A 24 4.15 19.50 38.42
CA ASP A 24 2.79 19.42 38.97
C ASP A 24 2.11 18.17 38.40
N ASP A 25 1.46 17.43 39.27
CA ASP A 25 0.85 16.13 39.04
C ASP A 25 -0.31 16.19 38.04
N ASP A 26 0.01 15.98 36.76
CA ASP A 26 -0.97 15.53 35.73
C ASP A 26 -0.19 14.65 34.72
N ASP A 27 -0.09 13.37 35.03
CA ASP A 27 0.48 12.33 34.15
C ASP A 27 -0.43 12.06 32.92
N ASN A 28 -1.01 13.10 32.36
CA ASN A 28 -1.80 12.96 31.14
C ASN A 28 -0.93 13.35 29.93
N PRO A 29 -0.43 12.37 29.15
CA PRO A 29 0.44 12.62 28.00
C PRO A 29 -0.21 13.54 26.96
N PHE A 30 -1.54 13.59 26.94
CA PHE A 30 -2.31 14.43 26.03
C PHE A 30 -2.13 15.95 26.29
N VAL A 31 -1.71 16.35 27.47
CA VAL A 31 -1.51 17.77 27.82
C VAL A 31 -0.40 18.42 27.00
N THR A 32 0.66 17.67 26.69
CA THR A 32 1.85 18.16 25.97
C THR A 32 1.71 18.14 24.44
N LEU A 33 0.67 17.52 23.91
CA LEU A 33 0.39 17.49 22.46
C LEU A 33 -0.02 18.90 21.95
N PRO A 34 0.43 19.35 20.77
CA PRO A 34 -0.01 20.63 20.19
C PRO A 34 -1.52 20.76 20.11
N ALA A 35 -2.04 21.95 20.48
CA ALA A 35 -3.48 22.19 20.61
C ALA A 35 -4.28 21.86 19.33
N GLU A 36 -3.68 22.12 18.18
CA GLU A 36 -4.32 21.87 16.87
C GLU A 36 -4.41 20.38 16.57
N VAL A 37 -3.36 19.61 16.91
CA VAL A 37 -3.35 18.14 16.75
C VAL A 37 -4.34 17.52 17.74
N LYS A 38 -4.34 18.00 18.98
CA LYS A 38 -5.29 17.59 20.02
C LYS A 38 -6.73 17.81 19.58
N LYS A 39 -7.02 18.99 18.97
CA LYS A 39 -8.35 19.28 18.44
C LYS A 39 -8.71 18.32 17.31
N ALA A 40 -7.81 18.11 16.35
CA ALA A 40 -8.04 17.21 15.21
C ALA A 40 -8.29 15.76 15.67
N PHE A 41 -7.54 15.30 16.68
CA PHE A 41 -7.77 13.99 17.29
C PHE A 41 -9.15 13.91 17.94
N ASN A 42 -9.51 14.86 18.79
CA ASN A 42 -10.82 14.86 19.47
C ASN A 42 -12.01 15.00 18.50
N ASP A 43 -11.82 15.74 17.38
CA ASP A 43 -12.86 15.86 16.35
C ASP A 43 -13.11 14.49 15.67
N LYS A 44 -12.06 13.64 15.53
CA LYS A 44 -12.17 12.33 14.90
C LYS A 44 -12.53 11.23 15.90
N TYR A 45 -11.99 11.30 17.10
CA TYR A 45 -12.15 10.31 18.18
C TYR A 45 -12.65 10.99 19.45
N PRO A 46 -13.94 11.42 19.48
CA PRO A 46 -14.49 12.07 20.65
C PRO A 46 -14.53 11.11 21.85
N ASP A 47 -14.30 11.67 23.04
CA ASP A 47 -14.38 10.98 24.33
C ASP A 47 -13.41 9.78 24.48
N THR A 48 -12.34 9.75 23.69
CA THR A 48 -11.33 8.70 23.70
C THR A 48 -10.17 9.08 24.65
N ARG A 49 -9.76 8.13 25.48
CA ARG A 49 -8.59 8.31 26.36
C ARG A 49 -7.31 8.09 25.57
N VAL A 50 -6.44 9.10 25.59
CA VAL A 50 -5.09 8.99 25.03
C VAL A 50 -4.18 8.34 26.07
N GLU A 51 -3.42 7.34 25.66
CA GLU A 51 -2.45 6.62 26.48
C GLU A 51 -1.05 7.18 26.32
N GLY A 52 -0.68 7.57 25.10
CA GLY A 52 0.61 8.14 24.79
C GLY A 52 0.59 8.94 23.50
N TRP A 53 1.70 9.54 23.19
CA TRP A 53 1.98 10.06 21.86
C TRP A 53 3.48 10.20 21.65
N GLU A 54 3.89 10.08 20.41
CA GLU A 54 5.27 10.30 20.01
C GLU A 54 5.36 11.10 18.71
N ARG A 55 6.58 11.46 18.33
CA ARG A 55 6.85 12.07 17.03
C ARG A 55 7.71 11.14 16.19
N LYS A 56 7.10 10.62 15.13
CA LYS A 56 7.80 9.84 14.11
C LYS A 56 7.94 10.73 12.85
N ASN A 57 9.14 11.19 12.52
CA ASN A 57 9.41 12.10 11.39
C ASN A 57 8.54 13.39 11.44
N SER A 58 7.67 13.58 10.44
CA SER A 58 6.73 14.73 10.36
C SER A 58 5.41 14.48 11.10
N TYR A 59 5.18 13.25 11.57
CA TYR A 59 3.91 12.85 12.17
C TYR A 59 3.90 12.99 13.69
N TYR A 60 2.72 13.29 14.22
CA TYR A 60 2.34 13.04 15.61
C TYR A 60 1.56 11.72 15.61
N VAL A 61 2.07 10.72 16.30
CA VAL A 61 1.45 9.42 16.49
C VAL A 61 0.84 9.41 17.87
N ILE A 62 -0.47 9.16 17.94
CA ILE A 62 -1.24 9.19 19.18
C ILE A 62 -1.73 7.78 19.46
N GLU A 63 -1.30 7.23 20.60
CA GLU A 63 -1.70 5.93 21.11
C GLU A 63 -2.98 6.06 21.94
N PHE A 64 -3.96 5.21 21.70
CA PHE A 64 -5.26 5.22 22.37
C PHE A 64 -5.98 3.88 22.25
N GLU A 65 -7.08 3.70 22.99
CA GLU A 65 -7.95 2.53 22.85
C GLU A 65 -9.26 2.87 22.12
N ILE A 66 -9.63 2.00 21.18
CA ILE A 66 -10.96 1.96 20.53
C ILE A 66 -11.58 0.57 20.77
N ASP A 67 -12.76 0.51 21.32
CA ASP A 67 -13.46 -0.74 21.60
C ASP A 67 -12.62 -1.78 22.41
N ARG A 68 -11.71 -1.31 23.26
CA ARG A 68 -10.73 -2.07 24.05
C ARG A 68 -9.65 -2.75 23.19
N VAL A 69 -9.32 -2.13 22.08
CA VAL A 69 -8.26 -2.55 21.19
C VAL A 69 -7.28 -1.37 21.07
N GLU A 70 -6.01 -1.65 21.12
CA GLU A 70 -4.95 -0.67 20.92
C GLU A 70 -5.04 -0.08 19.52
N ALA A 71 -4.76 1.22 19.40
CA ALA A 71 -4.81 1.94 18.14
C ALA A 71 -3.80 3.09 18.12
N GLU A 72 -3.25 3.36 16.96
CA GLU A 72 -2.39 4.50 16.69
C GLU A 72 -3.00 5.41 15.61
N ALA A 73 -3.18 6.69 15.93
CA ALA A 73 -3.63 7.69 14.96
C ALA A 73 -2.49 8.64 14.59
N TRP A 74 -2.22 8.76 13.31
CA TRP A 74 -1.12 9.52 12.74
C TRP A 74 -1.61 10.84 12.16
N PHE A 75 -1.03 11.95 12.60
CA PHE A 75 -1.37 13.31 12.17
C PHE A 75 -0.14 14.04 11.64
N GLU A 76 -0.28 14.67 10.48
CA GLU A 76 0.71 15.58 9.93
C GLU A 76 0.11 16.97 9.78
N ASN A 77 0.76 18.00 10.31
CA ASN A 77 0.24 19.37 10.29
C ASN A 77 -1.24 19.45 10.72
N HIS A 78 -1.60 18.77 11.82
CA HIS A 78 -2.98 18.64 12.35
C HIS A 78 -4.01 17.99 11.41
N VAL A 79 -3.58 17.39 10.31
CA VAL A 79 -4.44 16.60 9.41
C VAL A 79 -4.24 15.14 9.73
N TRP A 80 -5.33 14.43 10.00
CA TRP A 80 -5.30 12.97 10.15
C TRP A 80 -4.83 12.31 8.84
N LYS A 81 -3.92 11.37 8.95
CA LYS A 81 -3.36 10.63 7.82
C LYS A 81 -3.76 9.17 7.82
N MET A 82 -3.63 8.51 8.95
CA MET A 82 -4.06 7.13 9.10
C MET A 82 -4.40 6.80 10.54
N THR A 83 -5.07 5.69 10.71
CA THR A 83 -5.22 4.99 11.99
C THR A 83 -5.02 3.51 11.75
N GLU A 84 -4.14 2.96 12.52
CA GLU A 84 -3.86 1.54 12.62
C GLU A 84 -4.44 1.03 13.92
N ARG A 85 -4.98 -0.19 13.90
CA ARG A 85 -5.46 -0.87 15.10
C ARG A 85 -5.50 -2.37 14.90
N ASP A 86 -5.25 -3.10 15.97
CA ASP A 86 -5.40 -4.54 15.99
C ASP A 86 -6.82 -4.97 15.60
N LEU A 87 -6.91 -6.10 14.94
CA LEU A 87 -8.19 -6.69 14.57
C LEU A 87 -8.22 -8.19 14.91
N ARG A 88 -9.32 -8.65 15.47
CA ARG A 88 -9.52 -10.08 15.68
C ARG A 88 -9.97 -10.74 14.39
N TYR A 89 -9.52 -11.97 14.16
CA TYR A 89 -9.88 -12.74 12.96
C TYR A 89 -11.39 -12.80 12.68
N GLU A 90 -12.21 -12.93 13.72
CA GLU A 90 -13.66 -12.95 13.60
C GLU A 90 -14.28 -11.65 13.12
N ASN A 91 -13.52 -10.55 13.17
CA ASN A 91 -13.96 -9.22 12.76
C ASN A 91 -13.46 -8.84 11.35
N LEU A 92 -12.69 -9.72 10.70
CA LEU A 92 -12.29 -9.51 9.30
C LEU A 92 -13.51 -9.44 8.38
N PRO A 93 -13.49 -8.60 7.34
CA PRO A 93 -14.48 -8.68 6.27
C PRO A 93 -14.55 -10.10 5.70
N ALA A 94 -15.76 -10.55 5.40
CA ALA A 94 -15.95 -11.93 4.92
C ALA A 94 -15.15 -12.24 3.66
N ALA A 95 -14.96 -11.25 2.78
CA ALA A 95 -14.18 -11.39 1.56
C ALA A 95 -12.68 -11.58 1.87
N VAL A 96 -12.11 -10.81 2.81
CA VAL A 96 -10.72 -10.95 3.26
C VAL A 96 -10.50 -12.32 3.89
N ALA A 97 -11.38 -12.73 4.81
CA ALA A 97 -11.29 -14.03 5.46
C ALA A 97 -11.39 -15.21 4.45
N GLN A 98 -12.19 -15.05 3.38
CA GLN A 98 -12.27 -16.05 2.31
C GLN A 98 -11.02 -16.08 1.44
N ALA A 99 -10.50 -14.91 1.08
CA ALA A 99 -9.26 -14.78 0.31
C ALA A 99 -8.07 -15.39 1.05
N PHE A 100 -7.91 -15.06 2.34
CA PHE A 100 -6.88 -15.66 3.19
C PHE A 100 -7.00 -17.19 3.24
N LYS A 101 -8.19 -17.71 3.45
CA LYS A 101 -8.42 -19.18 3.47
C LYS A 101 -8.11 -19.86 2.14
N ALA A 102 -8.18 -19.16 1.04
CA ALA A 102 -7.85 -19.67 -0.30
C ALA A 102 -6.37 -19.45 -0.68
N SER A 103 -5.60 -18.71 0.12
CA SER A 103 -4.20 -18.40 -0.14
C SER A 103 -3.27 -19.59 0.16
N ALA A 104 -2.02 -19.49 -0.29
CA ALA A 104 -0.96 -20.43 0.03
C ALA A 104 -0.60 -20.44 1.53
N TYR A 105 -1.06 -19.46 2.28
CA TYR A 105 -0.76 -19.24 3.70
C TYR A 105 -1.89 -19.68 4.64
N ALA A 106 -2.93 -20.32 4.13
CA ALA A 106 -4.13 -20.70 4.90
C ALA A 106 -3.85 -21.64 6.09
N ASP A 107 -2.75 -22.40 6.05
CA ASP A 107 -2.30 -23.31 7.09
C ASP A 107 -1.18 -22.76 7.98
N TRP A 108 -0.76 -21.49 7.76
CA TRP A 108 0.21 -20.82 8.60
C TRP A 108 -0.46 -20.28 9.88
N LYS A 109 0.35 -20.10 10.91
CA LYS A 109 -0.15 -19.48 12.15
C LYS A 109 -0.30 -17.99 11.90
N ILE A 110 -1.49 -17.45 12.14
CA ILE A 110 -1.69 -16.02 12.21
C ILE A 110 -1.03 -15.51 13.49
N ASP A 111 -0.13 -14.56 13.36
CA ASP A 111 0.53 -13.92 14.49
C ASP A 111 -0.19 -12.64 14.87
N ASP A 112 -0.46 -11.78 13.91
CA ASP A 112 -1.23 -10.56 14.11
C ASP A 112 -2.16 -10.23 12.94
N ILE A 113 -3.11 -9.31 13.18
CA ILE A 113 -4.00 -8.77 12.16
C ILE A 113 -4.27 -7.30 12.47
N ASP A 114 -3.97 -6.44 11.48
CA ASP A 114 -4.21 -5.02 11.56
C ASP A 114 -5.23 -4.54 10.55
N VAL A 115 -5.94 -3.51 10.92
CA VAL A 115 -6.71 -2.69 10.00
C VAL A 115 -6.14 -1.28 9.95
N VAL A 116 -5.76 -0.85 8.76
CA VAL A 116 -5.17 0.46 8.51
C VAL A 116 -6.12 1.30 7.69
N GLU A 117 -6.75 2.26 8.36
CA GLU A 117 -7.58 3.30 7.71
C GLU A 117 -6.69 4.46 7.29
N ARG A 118 -6.77 4.91 6.03
CA ARG A 118 -5.88 5.95 5.48
C ARG A 118 -6.67 7.09 4.84
N TYR A 119 -6.20 8.33 4.99
CA TYR A 119 -6.84 9.49 4.40
C TYR A 119 -6.78 9.45 2.87
N GLY A 120 -7.96 9.43 2.23
CA GLY A 120 -8.07 9.44 0.77
C GLY A 120 -7.63 8.16 0.08
N MET A 121 -7.41 7.07 0.83
CA MET A 121 -6.98 5.77 0.33
C MET A 121 -7.91 4.66 0.81
N PRO A 122 -7.95 3.51 0.13
CA PRO A 122 -8.66 2.34 0.63
C PRO A 122 -8.09 1.86 1.96
N THR A 123 -8.98 1.34 2.81
CA THR A 123 -8.60 0.62 4.03
C THR A 123 -7.84 -0.66 3.66
N LEU A 124 -6.78 -0.95 4.39
CA LEU A 124 -6.04 -2.21 4.30
C LEU A 124 -6.36 -3.11 5.50
N TYR A 125 -6.35 -4.40 5.25
CA TYR A 125 -6.36 -5.47 6.25
C TYR A 125 -5.07 -6.24 6.07
N ILE A 126 -4.21 -6.18 7.07
CA ILE A 126 -2.89 -6.80 7.05
C ILE A 126 -2.97 -8.04 7.92
N ILE A 127 -2.61 -9.18 7.37
CA ILE A 127 -2.58 -10.45 8.11
C ILE A 127 -1.13 -10.91 8.15
N GLU A 128 -0.54 -10.85 9.32
CA GLU A 128 0.78 -11.40 9.57
C GLU A 128 0.66 -12.90 9.87
N VAL A 129 1.47 -13.68 9.19
CA VAL A 129 1.49 -15.14 9.36
C VAL A 129 2.91 -15.67 9.51
N GLU A 130 3.07 -16.66 10.40
CA GLU A 130 4.36 -17.28 10.64
C GLU A 130 4.35 -18.79 10.38
N LYS A 131 5.48 -19.32 9.90
CA LYS A 131 5.75 -20.76 9.80
C LYS A 131 7.22 -21.06 10.04
N GLY A 132 7.54 -21.46 11.23
CA GLY A 132 8.92 -21.77 11.65
C GLY A 132 9.74 -20.52 11.90
N LYS A 133 10.47 -20.03 10.92
CA LYS A 133 11.26 -18.80 10.97
C LYS A 133 10.88 -17.83 9.85
N GLN A 134 9.91 -18.17 9.07
CA GLN A 134 9.43 -17.33 7.98
C GLN A 134 8.20 -16.58 8.48
N GLU A 135 8.19 -15.29 8.25
CA GLU A 135 7.11 -14.35 8.51
C GLU A 135 6.69 -13.72 7.19
N VAL A 136 5.39 -13.53 7.01
CA VAL A 136 4.83 -12.95 5.79
C VAL A 136 3.65 -12.08 6.17
N GLU A 137 3.65 -10.84 5.71
CA GLU A 137 2.52 -9.93 5.78
C GLU A 137 1.72 -9.98 4.49
N LEU A 138 0.41 -10.13 4.62
CA LEU A 138 -0.55 -10.20 3.52
C LEU A 138 -1.45 -8.97 3.57
N TYR A 139 -1.35 -8.09 2.59
CA TYR A 139 -2.10 -6.84 2.51
C TYR A 139 -3.34 -7.03 1.65
N TYR A 140 -4.52 -6.94 2.24
CA TYR A 140 -5.80 -7.09 1.54
C TYR A 140 -6.60 -5.80 1.52
N PHE A 141 -7.32 -5.56 0.44
CA PHE A 141 -8.45 -4.62 0.44
C PHE A 141 -9.69 -5.27 1.04
N GLU A 142 -10.68 -4.45 1.43
CA GLU A 142 -11.93 -4.91 2.05
C GLU A 142 -12.70 -5.93 1.19
N ASP A 143 -12.56 -5.87 -0.14
CA ASP A 143 -13.17 -6.81 -1.09
C ASP A 143 -12.44 -8.17 -1.19
N GLY A 144 -11.37 -8.35 -0.42
CA GLY A 144 -10.54 -9.56 -0.39
C GLY A 144 -9.47 -9.63 -1.48
N LYS A 145 -9.31 -8.59 -2.29
CA LYS A 145 -8.22 -8.54 -3.26
C LYS A 145 -6.88 -8.36 -2.54
N LEU A 146 -5.93 -9.26 -2.80
CA LEU A 146 -4.56 -9.13 -2.31
C LEU A 146 -3.88 -7.97 -3.07
N LEU A 147 -3.35 -7.01 -2.32
CA LEU A 147 -2.56 -5.91 -2.86
C LEU A 147 -1.10 -6.34 -3.04
N LYS A 148 -0.49 -6.82 -1.95
CA LYS A 148 0.90 -7.29 -1.93
C LYS A 148 1.12 -8.30 -0.81
N GLU A 149 2.24 -9.01 -0.89
CA GLU A 149 2.80 -9.81 0.19
C GLU A 149 4.25 -9.38 0.43
N ILE A 150 4.66 -9.32 1.69
CA ILE A 150 6.02 -9.01 2.09
C ILE A 150 6.56 -10.19 2.90
N VAL A 151 7.73 -10.69 2.51
CA VAL A 151 8.40 -11.83 3.14
C VAL A 151 9.59 -11.33 3.93
N ASP A 152 9.78 -11.85 5.15
CA ASP A 152 10.86 -11.47 6.07
C ASP A 152 10.86 -9.95 6.37
N THR A 153 9.85 -9.49 7.07
CA THR A 153 9.73 -8.10 7.51
C THR A 153 10.63 -7.85 8.72
N ASP A 154 11.62 -6.98 8.53
CA ASP A 154 12.19 -6.23 9.64
C ASP A 154 11.22 -5.06 9.90
N ASP A 155 10.58 -5.06 11.06
CA ASP A 155 9.51 -4.15 11.47
C ASP A 155 9.81 -2.67 11.21
N ASP A 156 9.14 -2.08 10.24
CA ASP A 156 9.01 -0.63 10.14
C ASP A 156 7.59 -0.22 9.75
N ASP A 157 6.73 0.01 10.74
CA ASP A 157 5.32 0.42 10.62
C ASP A 157 5.13 1.73 9.86
N SER A 158 6.21 2.45 9.57
CA SER A 158 6.17 3.70 8.81
C SER A 158 5.75 3.50 7.33
N SER A 159 5.72 2.25 6.87
CA SER A 159 5.45 1.88 5.47
C SER A 159 3.98 2.00 5.05
N TYR A 160 3.05 2.11 5.99
CA TYR A 160 1.61 2.16 5.68
C TYR A 160 1.15 3.48 5.06
N LEU A 161 1.94 4.54 5.22
CA LEU A 161 1.70 5.84 4.58
C LEU A 161 2.73 6.08 3.47
N PRO A 162 2.32 6.01 2.20
CA PRO A 162 3.22 6.34 1.10
C PRO A 162 3.69 7.79 1.20
N GLN A 163 5.00 7.98 1.26
CA GLN A 163 5.66 9.28 1.32
C GLN A 163 5.90 9.82 -0.10
N ILE A 164 4.81 10.07 -0.85
CA ILE A 164 4.90 10.52 -2.23
C ILE A 164 5.46 11.96 -2.27
N PRO A 165 6.57 12.21 -2.97
CA PRO A 165 7.10 13.56 -3.13
C PRO A 165 6.08 14.52 -3.75
N ASN A 166 5.99 15.75 -3.22
CA ASN A 166 5.04 16.76 -3.70
C ASN A 166 5.11 17.01 -5.22
N GLY A 167 6.30 16.87 -5.82
CA GLY A 167 6.47 16.99 -7.26
C GLY A 167 5.72 15.92 -8.04
N ILE A 168 5.73 14.68 -7.55
CA ILE A 168 4.99 13.55 -8.15
C ILE A 168 3.48 13.75 -7.93
N THR A 169 3.08 14.10 -6.71
CA THR A 169 1.66 14.35 -6.38
C THR A 169 1.03 15.41 -7.29
N ALA A 170 1.76 16.49 -7.57
CA ALA A 170 1.28 17.54 -8.46
C ALA A 170 1.03 17.03 -9.90
N ILE A 171 1.96 16.24 -10.42
CA ILE A 171 1.85 15.66 -11.78
C ILE A 171 0.72 14.61 -11.83
N LEU A 172 0.61 13.77 -10.81
CA LEU A 172 -0.47 12.79 -10.72
C LEU A 172 -1.85 13.46 -10.75
N ASN A 173 -2.03 14.55 -9.96
CA ASN A 173 -3.29 15.30 -9.93
C ASN A 173 -3.62 15.96 -11.28
N GLU A 174 -2.60 16.38 -12.04
CA GLU A 174 -2.79 16.92 -13.39
C GLU A 174 -3.16 15.83 -14.40
N MET A 175 -2.47 14.69 -14.37
CA MET A 175 -2.66 13.59 -15.33
C MET A 175 -3.90 12.75 -15.03
N TYR A 176 -4.17 12.52 -13.75
CA TYR A 176 -5.21 11.61 -13.24
C TYR A 176 -6.03 12.28 -12.13
N PRO A 177 -6.80 13.34 -12.43
CA PRO A 177 -7.54 14.08 -11.41
C PRO A 177 -8.56 13.18 -10.69
N GLY A 178 -8.43 13.11 -9.37
CA GLY A 178 -9.28 12.26 -8.54
C GLY A 178 -8.86 10.79 -8.49
N ALA A 179 -7.69 10.45 -8.98
CA ALA A 179 -7.13 9.11 -8.79
C ALA A 179 -6.92 8.80 -7.30
N ILE A 180 -7.16 7.56 -6.94
CA ILE A 180 -6.89 7.03 -5.60
C ILE A 180 -5.52 6.35 -5.65
N VAL A 181 -4.58 6.82 -4.81
CA VAL A 181 -3.29 6.15 -4.68
C VAL A 181 -3.47 4.89 -3.83
N LEU A 182 -2.93 3.79 -4.29
CA LEU A 182 -2.96 2.50 -3.60
C LEU A 182 -1.64 2.22 -2.90
N ASP A 183 -0.53 2.47 -3.61
CA ASP A 183 0.81 2.19 -3.13
C ASP A 183 1.83 3.13 -3.79
N PHE A 184 3.05 3.16 -3.22
CA PHE A 184 4.15 3.98 -3.70
C PHE A 184 5.47 3.32 -3.32
N GLU A 185 6.36 3.19 -4.29
CA GLU A 185 7.68 2.61 -4.08
C GLU A 185 8.76 3.43 -4.79
N PHE A 186 10.01 3.30 -4.29
CA PHE A 186 11.18 3.82 -4.95
C PHE A 186 12.18 2.68 -5.13
N GLU A 187 12.21 2.12 -6.31
CA GLU A 187 13.09 1.00 -6.63
C GLU A 187 13.91 1.28 -7.88
N LYS A 188 15.16 0.79 -7.93
CA LYS A 188 16.08 0.90 -9.08
C LYS A 188 16.27 2.32 -9.63
N GLY A 189 15.91 3.33 -8.84
CA GLY A 189 16.04 4.75 -9.20
C GLY A 189 14.85 5.35 -9.94
N GLU A 190 13.72 4.68 -9.90
CA GLU A 190 12.44 5.12 -10.39
C GLU A 190 11.43 5.13 -9.25
N TYR A 191 10.47 6.04 -9.31
CA TYR A 191 9.32 6.09 -8.41
C TYR A 191 8.14 5.41 -9.11
N GLU A 192 7.58 4.41 -8.49
CA GLU A 192 6.41 3.69 -8.95
C GLU A 192 5.22 4.06 -8.08
N VAL A 193 4.13 4.51 -8.69
CA VAL A 193 2.90 4.89 -7.97
C VAL A 193 1.74 4.09 -8.51
N GLU A 194 1.20 3.22 -7.69
CA GLU A 194 -0.02 2.50 -8.01
C GLU A 194 -1.25 3.38 -7.74
N ILE A 195 -2.11 3.52 -8.73
CA ILE A 195 -3.34 4.30 -8.61
C ILE A 195 -4.56 3.52 -9.14
N VAL A 196 -5.75 3.88 -8.64
CA VAL A 196 -7.01 3.58 -9.33
C VAL A 196 -7.54 4.85 -9.97
N TYR A 197 -7.72 4.80 -11.28
CA TYR A 197 -8.32 5.87 -12.05
C TYR A 197 -9.33 5.29 -13.04
N GLU A 198 -10.56 5.81 -13.07
CA GLU A 198 -11.66 5.31 -13.92
C GLU A 198 -11.92 3.81 -13.74
N ASN A 199 -11.89 3.31 -12.50
CA ASN A 199 -12.05 1.91 -12.10
C ASN A 199 -11.00 0.94 -12.69
N LYS A 200 -9.86 1.45 -13.17
CA LYS A 200 -8.71 0.64 -13.60
C LYS A 200 -7.51 0.93 -12.69
N LYS A 201 -6.84 -0.13 -12.24
CA LYS A 201 -5.55 -0.03 -11.58
C LYS A 201 -4.52 0.37 -12.64
N ARG A 202 -3.63 1.30 -12.29
CA ARG A 202 -2.54 1.77 -13.13
C ARG A 202 -1.28 1.90 -12.31
N GLU A 203 -0.16 1.59 -12.90
CA GLU A 203 1.16 1.90 -12.38
C GLU A 203 1.72 3.10 -13.15
N VAL A 204 2.05 4.15 -12.43
CA VAL A 204 2.59 5.40 -13.01
C VAL A 204 4.04 5.54 -12.55
N VAL A 205 4.97 5.55 -13.50
CA VAL A 205 6.41 5.55 -13.23
C VAL A 205 7.02 6.91 -13.51
N PHE A 206 7.86 7.35 -12.56
CA PHE A 206 8.61 8.62 -12.64
C PHE A 206 10.09 8.36 -12.46
N ASP A 207 10.92 9.16 -13.15
CA ASP A 207 12.36 9.15 -12.92
C ASP A 207 12.75 9.89 -11.62
N ARG A 208 14.04 9.87 -11.27
CA ARG A 208 14.61 10.56 -10.08
C ARG A 208 14.33 12.05 -10.02
N ASN A 209 13.99 12.68 -11.14
CA ASN A 209 13.70 14.11 -11.24
C ASN A 209 12.19 14.37 -11.25
N PHE A 210 11.38 13.38 -10.86
CA PHE A 210 9.92 13.40 -10.85
C PHE A 210 9.31 13.59 -12.24
N LYS A 211 10.04 13.21 -13.28
CA LYS A 211 9.51 13.27 -14.63
C LYS A 211 8.79 11.97 -14.94
N TRP A 212 7.54 12.07 -15.37
CA TRP A 212 6.77 10.91 -15.84
C TRP A 212 7.52 10.19 -16.97
N VAL A 213 7.63 8.86 -16.84
CA VAL A 213 8.31 7.98 -17.80
C VAL A 213 7.30 7.20 -18.60
N TYR A 214 6.41 6.48 -17.93
CA TYR A 214 5.29 5.76 -18.53
C TYR A 214 4.18 5.52 -17.50
N THR A 215 3.02 5.09 -18.02
CA THR A 215 1.94 4.49 -17.25
C THR A 215 1.58 3.17 -17.88
N LYS A 216 1.41 2.12 -17.08
CA LYS A 216 0.94 0.83 -17.55
C LYS A 216 -0.31 0.37 -16.79
N TRP A 217 -1.10 -0.48 -17.42
CA TRP A 217 -2.27 -1.12 -16.83
C TRP A 217 -2.63 -2.39 -17.60
N ASP A 218 -3.24 -3.33 -16.88
CA ASP A 218 -3.72 -4.59 -17.45
C ASP A 218 -4.83 -4.38 -18.46
N SER A 219 -4.83 -5.18 -19.50
CA SER A 219 -5.84 -5.26 -20.53
C SER A 219 -6.25 -6.73 -20.74
N ARG A 220 -7.14 -6.96 -21.68
CA ARG A 220 -7.62 -8.31 -22.01
C ARG A 220 -7.41 -8.60 -23.47
N PRO A 221 -7.21 -9.86 -23.87
CA PRO A 221 -7.10 -10.24 -25.27
C PRO A 221 -8.25 -9.72 -26.13
N GLY A 222 -9.48 -9.66 -25.58
CA GLY A 222 -10.65 -9.13 -26.28
C GLY A 222 -10.66 -7.60 -26.48
N GLU A 223 -9.74 -6.85 -25.89
CA GLU A 223 -9.55 -5.40 -26.10
C GLU A 223 -8.50 -5.11 -27.18
N LEU A 224 -7.79 -6.13 -27.67
CA LEU A 224 -6.83 -6.01 -28.76
C LEU A 224 -7.53 -5.76 -30.11
N SER A 225 -6.89 -4.98 -30.98
CA SER A 225 -7.37 -4.74 -32.32
C SER A 225 -7.21 -5.98 -33.22
N ASP A 226 -8.03 -6.08 -34.24
CA ASP A 226 -7.90 -7.13 -35.29
C ASP A 226 -6.49 -7.14 -35.92
N ALA A 227 -5.85 -5.98 -36.05
CA ALA A 227 -4.49 -5.88 -36.60
C ALA A 227 -3.45 -6.56 -35.69
N VAL A 228 -3.58 -6.45 -34.38
CA VAL A 228 -2.72 -7.12 -33.41
C VAL A 228 -2.98 -8.63 -33.41
N ILE A 229 -4.24 -9.03 -33.35
CA ILE A 229 -4.60 -10.46 -33.38
C ILE A 229 -4.09 -11.13 -34.69
N ASN A 230 -4.32 -10.53 -35.84
CA ASN A 230 -3.84 -11.03 -37.12
C ASN A 230 -2.29 -11.11 -37.17
N PHE A 231 -1.60 -10.12 -36.55
CA PHE A 231 -0.14 -10.15 -36.47
C PHE A 231 0.34 -11.36 -35.64
N ILE A 232 -0.27 -11.61 -34.49
CA ILE A 232 0.08 -12.73 -33.62
C ILE A 232 -0.17 -14.06 -34.32
N GLU A 233 -1.37 -14.27 -34.89
CA GLU A 233 -1.73 -15.50 -35.58
C GLU A 233 -0.77 -15.83 -36.75
N ASN A 234 -0.33 -14.81 -37.49
CA ASN A 234 0.55 -15.00 -38.65
C ASN A 234 2.01 -15.22 -38.31
N ASN A 235 2.51 -14.61 -37.22
CA ASN A 235 3.94 -14.62 -36.86
C ASN A 235 4.27 -15.59 -35.73
N TYR A 236 3.29 -15.92 -34.86
CA TYR A 236 3.43 -16.81 -33.73
C TYR A 236 2.41 -17.95 -33.72
N PRO A 237 2.38 -18.78 -34.76
CA PRO A 237 1.35 -19.82 -34.91
C PRO A 237 1.42 -20.86 -33.78
N GLY A 238 0.27 -21.01 -33.12
CA GLY A 238 0.11 -21.94 -31.98
C GLY A 238 0.61 -21.45 -30.65
N TYR A 239 0.95 -20.17 -30.53
CA TYR A 239 1.06 -19.48 -29.23
C TYR A 239 -0.31 -19.01 -28.79
N GLU A 240 -0.55 -19.02 -27.51
CA GLU A 240 -1.73 -18.43 -26.84
C GLU A 240 -1.32 -17.11 -26.19
N ILE A 241 -2.24 -16.17 -26.06
CA ILE A 241 -2.00 -14.91 -25.34
C ILE A 241 -2.22 -15.20 -23.86
N ASP A 242 -1.17 -15.06 -23.07
CA ASP A 242 -1.20 -15.26 -21.62
C ASP A 242 -1.53 -13.95 -20.90
N ASP A 243 -0.74 -12.90 -21.15
CA ASP A 243 -0.97 -11.59 -20.55
C ASP A 243 -0.94 -10.46 -21.56
N VAL A 244 -1.64 -9.35 -21.21
CA VAL A 244 -1.73 -8.13 -22.02
C VAL A 244 -1.66 -6.90 -21.12
N GLU A 245 -0.58 -6.14 -21.24
CA GLU A 245 -0.46 -4.82 -20.64
C GLU A 245 -0.56 -3.72 -21.71
N VAL A 246 -1.17 -2.59 -21.36
CA VAL A 246 -1.11 -1.35 -22.14
C VAL A 246 -0.05 -0.44 -21.51
N VAL A 247 0.85 0.09 -22.31
CA VAL A 247 1.86 1.04 -21.91
C VAL A 247 1.70 2.35 -22.65
N HIS A 248 1.53 3.45 -21.91
CA HIS A 248 1.57 4.82 -22.41
C HIS A 248 2.92 5.46 -22.02
N SER A 249 3.79 5.69 -22.99
CA SER A 249 5.15 6.18 -22.77
C SER A 249 5.28 7.68 -23.04
N TYR A 250 5.97 8.39 -22.12
CA TYR A 250 6.33 9.80 -22.31
C TYR A 250 7.23 10.02 -23.54
N ARG A 251 8.17 9.11 -23.79
CA ARG A 251 9.30 9.31 -24.73
C ARG A 251 8.86 9.70 -26.15
N ASN A 252 7.73 9.19 -26.59
CA ASN A 252 7.16 9.42 -27.92
C ASN A 252 5.64 9.63 -27.89
N ASN A 253 5.09 9.82 -26.70
CA ASN A 253 3.64 9.87 -26.44
C ASN A 253 2.91 8.68 -27.10
N ALA A 254 3.57 7.52 -27.16
CA ALA A 254 3.04 6.34 -27.81
C ALA A 254 2.30 5.46 -26.82
N VAL A 255 1.19 4.91 -27.28
CA VAL A 255 0.48 3.83 -26.61
C VAL A 255 0.73 2.54 -27.38
N TYR A 256 1.14 1.49 -26.68
CA TYR A 256 1.39 0.18 -27.24
C TYR A 256 1.02 -0.91 -26.24
N PHE A 257 0.88 -2.12 -26.73
CA PHE A 257 0.67 -3.30 -25.90
C PHE A 257 1.99 -4.03 -25.67
N VAL A 258 2.18 -4.51 -24.46
CA VAL A 258 3.14 -5.57 -24.12
C VAL A 258 2.32 -6.83 -23.97
N ILE A 259 2.63 -7.84 -24.75
CA ILE A 259 1.84 -9.08 -24.81
C ILE A 259 2.76 -10.25 -24.56
N GLU A 260 2.44 -11.05 -23.57
CA GLU A 260 3.07 -12.33 -23.31
C GLU A 260 2.36 -13.42 -24.10
N LEU A 261 3.14 -14.21 -24.83
CA LEU A 261 2.68 -15.30 -25.67
C LEU A 261 3.30 -16.59 -25.14
N GLU A 262 2.47 -17.59 -24.86
CA GLU A 262 2.88 -18.88 -24.34
C GLU A 262 2.63 -20.02 -25.33
N LYS A 263 3.56 -20.98 -25.38
CA LYS A 263 3.40 -22.25 -26.10
C LYS A 263 4.16 -23.37 -25.42
N GLY A 264 3.48 -24.19 -24.62
CA GLY A 264 4.11 -25.20 -23.76
C GLY A 264 5.01 -24.52 -22.75
N ASP A 265 6.31 -24.85 -22.74
CA ASP A 265 7.30 -24.23 -21.83
C ASP A 265 7.99 -22.99 -22.45
N SER A 266 7.49 -22.46 -23.56
CA SER A 266 8.11 -21.33 -24.26
C SER A 266 7.26 -20.08 -24.09
N GLU A 267 7.87 -19.01 -23.56
CA GLU A 267 7.29 -17.68 -23.38
C GLU A 267 7.99 -16.67 -24.29
N ILE A 268 7.24 -15.75 -24.85
CA ILE A 268 7.74 -14.67 -25.71
C ILE A 268 6.98 -13.39 -25.36
N GLU A 269 7.71 -12.33 -25.05
CA GLU A 269 7.16 -10.97 -24.92
C GLU A 269 7.28 -10.24 -26.25
N ILE A 270 6.20 -9.60 -26.70
CA ILE A 270 6.17 -8.70 -27.85
C ILE A 270 5.64 -7.33 -27.45
N LYS A 271 6.20 -6.28 -28.06
CA LYS A 271 5.72 -4.89 -27.91
C LYS A 271 5.13 -4.45 -29.26
N ILE A 272 3.82 -4.16 -29.27
CA ILE A 272 3.09 -3.93 -30.50
C ILE A 272 2.10 -2.78 -30.37
N LYS A 273 2.04 -1.92 -31.37
CA LYS A 273 1.03 -0.85 -31.44
C LYS A 273 -0.32 -1.40 -31.88
N ALA A 274 -1.38 -0.63 -31.65
CA ALA A 274 -2.74 -1.01 -32.05
C ALA A 274 -2.93 -1.24 -33.56
N ASN A 275 -2.02 -0.70 -34.39
CA ASN A 275 -2.02 -0.93 -35.83
C ASN A 275 -1.28 -2.20 -36.30
N GLY A 276 -0.75 -2.99 -35.36
CA GLY A 276 -0.02 -4.22 -35.66
C GLY A 276 1.49 -4.03 -35.94
N GLU A 277 2.03 -2.83 -35.76
CA GLU A 277 3.47 -2.57 -35.90
C GLU A 277 4.23 -2.85 -34.61
N LEU A 278 5.32 -3.62 -34.68
CA LEU A 278 6.19 -3.82 -33.53
C LEU A 278 6.86 -2.51 -33.08
N VAL A 279 6.94 -2.34 -31.78
CA VAL A 279 7.73 -1.28 -31.15
C VAL A 279 9.20 -1.72 -31.11
N ARG A 280 10.09 -0.89 -31.62
CA ARG A 280 11.55 -1.14 -31.66
C ARG A 280 12.27 -0.45 -30.52
#